data_1bdace7daf575048229e29747a0340cd
#
_entry.id   1bdace7daf575048229e29747a0340cd
#
_cell.length_a   1.000
_cell.length_b   1.000
_cell.length_c   1.000
_cell.angle_alpha   90.00
_cell.angle_beta   90.00
_cell.angle_gamma   90.00
#
_symmetry.space_group_name_H-M   'P 1'
#
loop_
_entity.id
_entity.type
_entity.pdbx_description
1 polymer ?
#
loop_
_entity_poly.entity_id
_entity_poly.type
_entity_poly.pdbx_seq_one_letter_code
_entity_poly.pdbx_strand_id
1 'polypeptide(L)'
;MKVARRLSVLALAALLLTALPVAAQETPSEPAAEPAPAAGTAESIVPAPPRAEGDGPYSRLVLRGAILIDGTGAPPLGPADIVIEGDRIVDVVSVGPAGIPIDPERRPALGDGDAVRELDVSGMYVLPGLIDMHGHQGGVEQGTSAEYVYKLWMGHGITTVRDPGCGNGLDWCLEQKARSEANEITAPRIEAYVVFGMGRKEPFTTPEQAREWVREVARRGADGLKFFGYRPDVMRAAIEEAGALGLRSACHHAQLAVSRVNVLDTARWGLTSMEHWYGLPEALFDDRTVQDYPVDYNYADESDRFGQAGRLWEQAAQPGSARWNEVMDELLALDFTIDPTFTIYEASRDLMRARRAEWHEEYTLPSLWDFYAPSRDSHGSYWFDWTTADEIAWRHNYERWMRFVNEYKNRGGRVTTGSDSGYIYKLYGFGYVRELELLQEAGFHPLEVVRAATLSGAEALGRADEIGSVEPGKLADLVVVPENPLANFKVLYGTGQIRVTPDNQVVRVGGVRWTIKDGIVYDAPALLADVREMVRKAKEEAGRPELLQPGIFVAPAE
;
A
#
# COMPACT_ATOMS: atom_id res chain seq x y z
N MET A 1 64.09 16.40 51.55
CA MET A 1 65.32 17.06 51.09
C MET A 1 65.00 17.92 49.84
N LYS A 2 65.17 19.27 50.07
CA LYS A 2 65.47 20.37 49.11
C LYS A 2 64.67 20.42 47.81
N VAL A 3 63.68 21.31 47.65
CA VAL A 3 63.70 22.73 47.38
C VAL A 3 64.42 23.11 46.07
N ALA A 4 63.70 23.65 45.12
CA ALA A 4 64.03 24.90 44.46
C ALA A 4 62.86 25.47 43.62
N ARG A 5 62.42 26.65 44.09
CA ARG A 5 61.62 27.63 43.34
C ARG A 5 62.44 28.25 42.20
N ARG A 6 61.82 28.66 41.13
CA ARG A 6 62.17 29.96 40.44
C ARG A 6 60.92 30.59 39.82
N LEU A 7 60.63 31.79 40.32
CA LEU A 7 59.85 32.85 39.70
C LEU A 7 60.61 33.48 38.54
N SER A 8 59.96 33.98 37.55
CA SER A 8 60.28 35.28 36.81
C SER A 8 59.23 35.41 35.69
N VAL A 9 58.55 36.43 35.62
CA VAL A 9 58.50 37.85 35.34
C VAL A 9 57.43 38.11 34.27
N LEU A 10 56.49 39.00 34.66
CA LEU A 10 55.51 39.64 33.79
C LEU A 10 56.19 40.46 32.68
N ALA A 11 55.62 40.32 31.45
CA ALA A 11 55.80 41.41 30.46
C ALA A 11 54.39 41.73 29.89
N LEU A 12 53.98 42.96 30.21
CA LEU A 12 52.77 43.61 29.73
C LEU A 12 53.05 44.09 28.29
N ALA A 13 52.28 43.58 27.32
CA ALA A 13 52.25 44.18 25.99
C ALA A 13 50.78 44.50 25.63
N ALA A 14 50.49 45.79 25.67
CA ALA A 14 49.26 46.37 25.15
C ALA A 14 49.28 46.27 23.62
N LEU A 15 48.26 45.55 23.03
CA LEU A 15 48.01 45.62 21.60
C LEU A 15 46.62 46.19 21.35
N LEU A 16 46.57 47.17 20.50
CA LEU A 16 45.42 47.91 20.03
C LEU A 16 44.35 46.92 19.43
N LEU A 17 43.12 47.05 19.89
CA LEU A 17 41.95 46.54 19.22
C LEU A 17 41.67 47.37 17.97
N THR A 18 41.94 46.83 16.78
CA THR A 18 41.28 47.23 15.54
C THR A 18 40.05 46.35 15.34
N ALA A 19 38.89 46.97 15.41
CA ALA A 19 37.61 46.30 15.11
C ALA A 19 37.58 45.92 13.62
N LEU A 20 37.63 44.62 13.33
CA LEU A 20 37.24 44.07 12.04
C LEU A 20 35.71 43.87 12.04
N PRO A 21 35.01 44.16 10.94
CA PRO A 21 33.58 43.90 10.88
C PRO A 21 33.31 42.39 11.00
N VAL A 22 32.45 42.04 11.94
CA VAL A 22 31.87 40.69 12.03
C VAL A 22 31.06 40.47 10.75
N ALA A 23 31.59 39.66 9.84
CA ALA A 23 30.79 39.12 8.78
C ALA A 23 29.66 38.31 9.43
N ALA A 24 28.41 38.64 9.09
CA ALA A 24 27.26 37.86 9.48
C ALA A 24 27.51 36.42 9.01
N GLN A 25 27.67 35.51 9.95
CA GLN A 25 27.59 34.07 9.64
C GLN A 25 26.16 33.82 9.15
N GLU A 26 26.05 33.49 7.87
CA GLU A 26 24.83 32.87 7.35
C GLU A 26 24.55 31.65 8.21
N THR A 27 23.42 31.66 8.88
CA THR A 27 22.85 30.46 9.52
C THR A 27 22.79 29.36 8.46
N PRO A 28 23.25 28.13 8.76
CA PRO A 28 23.09 27.02 7.82
C PRO A 28 21.60 26.91 7.45
N SER A 29 21.29 26.96 6.17
CA SER A 29 19.95 26.66 5.69
C SER A 29 19.53 25.30 6.23
N GLU A 30 18.38 25.22 6.90
CA GLU A 30 17.77 23.95 7.30
C GLU A 30 17.81 22.98 6.11
N PRO A 31 18.13 21.70 6.34
CA PRO A 31 18.00 20.70 5.29
C PRO A 31 16.54 20.73 4.81
N ALA A 32 16.39 20.98 3.53
CA ALA A 32 15.09 20.90 2.87
C ALA A 32 14.44 19.56 3.24
N ALA A 33 13.13 19.60 3.52
CA ALA A 33 12.31 18.40 3.48
C ALA A 33 12.68 17.60 2.22
N GLU A 34 12.60 16.26 2.32
CA GLU A 34 12.77 15.39 1.16
C GLU A 34 12.16 16.07 -0.06
N PRO A 35 12.88 16.33 -1.15
CA PRO A 35 12.23 16.82 -2.33
C PRO A 35 11.18 15.76 -2.65
N ALA A 36 9.91 16.16 -2.64
CA ALA A 36 8.90 15.40 -3.37
C ALA A 36 9.56 15.05 -4.71
N PRO A 37 9.47 13.79 -5.18
CA PRO A 37 10.16 13.36 -6.39
C PRO A 37 10.05 14.49 -7.40
N ALA A 38 11.19 14.96 -7.86
CA ALA A 38 11.28 16.22 -8.60
C ALA A 38 10.16 16.20 -9.62
N ALA A 39 9.27 17.19 -9.57
CA ALA A 39 8.34 17.45 -10.65
C ALA A 39 9.19 17.90 -11.85
N GLY A 40 9.94 16.93 -12.39
CA GLY A 40 10.44 16.99 -13.74
C GLY A 40 9.20 17.17 -14.61
N THR A 41 9.33 17.73 -15.77
CA THR A 41 8.36 17.65 -16.86
C THR A 41 8.22 16.17 -17.24
N ALA A 42 7.76 15.34 -16.30
CA ALA A 42 7.57 13.92 -16.47
C ALA A 42 6.41 13.77 -17.44
N GLU A 43 6.70 13.20 -18.59
CA GLU A 43 5.66 12.62 -19.40
C GLU A 43 4.91 11.65 -18.50
N SER A 44 3.61 11.87 -18.32
CA SER A 44 2.75 10.94 -17.58
C SER A 44 2.73 9.60 -18.32
N ILE A 45 2.49 8.51 -17.59
CA ILE A 45 2.32 7.20 -18.24
C ILE A 45 1.13 7.23 -19.21
N VAL A 46 1.13 6.28 -20.16
CA VAL A 46 0.02 6.11 -21.08
C VAL A 46 -1.26 5.82 -20.31
N PRO A 47 -2.33 6.62 -20.46
CA PRO A 47 -3.60 6.38 -19.78
C PRO A 47 -4.25 5.09 -20.27
N ALA A 48 -5.16 4.53 -19.45
CA ALA A 48 -5.87 3.33 -19.86
C ALA A 48 -6.75 3.58 -21.10
N PRO A 49 -6.84 2.63 -22.03
CA PRO A 49 -7.72 2.72 -23.18
C PRO A 49 -9.20 2.68 -22.77
N PRO A 50 -10.15 3.03 -23.64
CA PRO A 50 -11.55 2.78 -23.40
C PRO A 50 -11.82 1.30 -23.10
N ARG A 51 -12.73 1.03 -22.17
CA ARG A 51 -13.10 -0.31 -21.72
C ARG A 51 -13.59 -1.17 -22.89
N ALA A 52 -12.94 -2.29 -23.08
CA ALA A 52 -13.33 -3.33 -24.03
C ALA A 52 -13.78 -4.63 -23.33
N GLU A 53 -13.49 -4.78 -22.04
CA GLU A 53 -13.74 -5.96 -21.23
C GLU A 53 -14.92 -5.74 -20.27
N GLY A 54 -15.44 -6.84 -19.76
CA GLY A 54 -16.52 -6.87 -18.79
C GLY A 54 -17.91 -6.79 -19.42
N ASP A 55 -18.80 -7.59 -18.87
CA ASP A 55 -20.20 -7.70 -19.28
C ASP A 55 -21.14 -7.02 -18.27
N GLY A 56 -22.07 -6.22 -18.73
CA GLY A 56 -23.02 -5.47 -17.90
C GLY A 56 -22.68 -3.97 -17.81
N PRO A 57 -23.22 -3.20 -16.81
CA PRO A 57 -24.09 -3.75 -15.77
C PRO A 57 -25.40 -4.27 -16.33
N TYR A 58 -25.96 -5.31 -15.69
CA TYR A 58 -27.25 -5.90 -16.06
C TYR A 58 -28.39 -5.19 -15.32
N SER A 59 -29.59 -5.19 -15.90
CA SER A 59 -30.78 -4.74 -15.16
C SER A 59 -31.02 -5.63 -13.94
N ARG A 60 -30.66 -6.93 -14.05
CA ARG A 60 -30.64 -7.86 -12.93
C ARG A 60 -29.62 -8.97 -13.18
N LEU A 61 -28.72 -9.15 -12.22
CA LEU A 61 -27.73 -10.23 -12.16
C LEU A 61 -27.96 -11.02 -10.88
N VAL A 62 -28.01 -12.36 -10.99
CA VAL A 62 -28.13 -13.24 -9.82
C VAL A 62 -26.96 -14.21 -9.79
N LEU A 63 -26.17 -14.15 -8.71
CA LEU A 63 -25.14 -15.13 -8.40
C LEU A 63 -25.79 -16.28 -7.61
N ARG A 64 -25.71 -17.49 -8.12
CA ARG A 64 -26.44 -18.67 -7.61
C ARG A 64 -25.58 -19.59 -6.77
N GLY A 65 -25.97 -19.81 -5.50
CA GLY A 65 -25.42 -20.89 -4.67
C GLY A 65 -24.04 -20.59 -4.08
N ALA A 66 -23.69 -19.35 -3.90
CA ALA A 66 -22.42 -18.89 -3.32
C ALA A 66 -22.19 -19.41 -1.90
N ILE A 67 -20.92 -19.61 -1.54
CA ILE A 67 -20.47 -19.57 -0.15
C ILE A 67 -19.99 -18.14 0.12
N LEU A 68 -20.81 -17.36 0.82
CA LEU A 68 -20.59 -15.95 1.05
C LEU A 68 -19.65 -15.71 2.24
N ILE A 69 -18.61 -14.95 2.05
CA ILE A 69 -17.77 -14.32 3.08
C ILE A 69 -18.04 -12.82 3.01
N ASP A 70 -18.87 -12.29 3.90
CA ASP A 70 -19.50 -10.98 3.74
C ASP A 70 -18.58 -9.76 4.01
N GLY A 71 -17.34 -10.00 4.49
CA GLY A 71 -16.36 -8.94 4.81
C GLY A 71 -16.48 -8.36 6.22
N THR A 72 -17.53 -8.70 6.97
CA THR A 72 -17.73 -8.18 8.34
C THR A 72 -16.87 -8.87 9.40
N GLY A 73 -16.32 -10.04 9.08
CA GLY A 73 -15.69 -10.96 10.01
C GLY A 73 -16.63 -12.07 10.51
N ALA A 74 -17.89 -12.08 10.05
CA ALA A 74 -18.83 -13.15 10.31
C ALA A 74 -18.39 -14.47 9.64
N PRO A 75 -18.81 -15.63 10.18
CA PRO A 75 -18.58 -16.94 9.54
C PRO A 75 -19.21 -17.00 8.14
N PRO A 76 -18.59 -17.74 7.19
CA PRO A 76 -19.17 -17.91 5.86
C PRO A 76 -20.58 -18.47 5.89
N LEU A 77 -21.44 -17.96 5.03
CA LEU A 77 -22.83 -18.36 4.86
C LEU A 77 -23.03 -18.98 3.46
N GLY A 78 -23.58 -20.18 3.37
CA GLY A 78 -23.91 -20.77 2.07
C GLY A 78 -24.73 -22.07 2.19
N PRO A 79 -25.43 -22.46 1.10
CA PRO A 79 -25.56 -21.73 -0.17
C PRO A 79 -26.40 -20.46 -0.06
N ALA A 80 -25.96 -19.39 -0.73
CA ALA A 80 -26.67 -18.12 -0.81
C ALA A 80 -26.79 -17.66 -2.27
N ASP A 81 -27.90 -17.00 -2.60
CA ASP A 81 -28.08 -16.30 -3.86
C ASP A 81 -27.92 -14.79 -3.61
N ILE A 82 -27.12 -14.11 -4.43
CA ILE A 82 -26.88 -12.67 -4.35
C ILE A 82 -27.55 -12.02 -5.56
N VAL A 83 -28.42 -11.04 -5.31
CA VAL A 83 -29.17 -10.33 -6.34
C VAL A 83 -28.61 -8.94 -6.50
N ILE A 84 -28.28 -8.58 -7.73
CA ILE A 84 -27.72 -7.29 -8.13
C ILE A 84 -28.66 -6.65 -9.16
N GLU A 85 -28.97 -5.38 -9.01
CA GLU A 85 -29.69 -4.57 -10.00
C GLU A 85 -28.86 -3.33 -10.35
N GLY A 86 -28.50 -3.22 -11.62
CA GLY A 86 -27.58 -2.20 -12.06
C GLY A 86 -26.21 -2.34 -11.36
N ASP A 87 -25.86 -1.33 -10.58
CA ASP A 87 -24.58 -1.27 -9.85
C ASP A 87 -24.70 -1.70 -8.36
N ARG A 88 -25.91 -2.13 -7.89
CA ARG A 88 -26.14 -2.34 -6.45
C ARG A 88 -26.59 -3.76 -6.11
N ILE A 89 -26.12 -4.23 -4.96
CA ILE A 89 -26.66 -5.42 -4.30
C ILE A 89 -28.05 -5.06 -3.75
N VAL A 90 -29.08 -5.80 -4.15
CA VAL A 90 -30.46 -5.54 -3.67
C VAL A 90 -30.93 -6.61 -2.69
N ASP A 91 -30.38 -7.83 -2.75
CA ASP A 91 -30.76 -8.90 -1.83
C ASP A 91 -29.63 -9.93 -1.67
N VAL A 92 -29.58 -10.56 -0.49
CA VAL A 92 -28.70 -11.69 -0.17
C VAL A 92 -29.54 -12.75 0.54
N VAL A 93 -29.83 -13.84 -0.18
CA VAL A 93 -30.82 -14.84 0.25
C VAL A 93 -30.12 -16.14 0.59
N SER A 94 -30.24 -16.62 1.83
CA SER A 94 -29.87 -17.99 2.17
C SER A 94 -30.93 -18.96 1.59
N VAL A 95 -30.52 -19.83 0.68
CA VAL A 95 -31.44 -20.71 -0.07
C VAL A 95 -31.55 -22.09 0.50
N GLY A 96 -30.90 -22.39 1.60
CA GLY A 96 -31.01 -23.66 2.34
C GLY A 96 -29.76 -23.99 3.15
N PRO A 97 -29.78 -25.06 3.94
CA PRO A 97 -28.60 -25.54 4.64
C PRO A 97 -27.66 -26.28 3.68
N ALA A 98 -26.35 -26.20 3.94
CA ALA A 98 -25.33 -26.89 3.15
C ALA A 98 -25.56 -28.42 3.12
N GLY A 99 -25.38 -29.04 1.96
CA GLY A 99 -25.55 -30.49 1.77
C GLY A 99 -27.00 -30.98 1.62
N ILE A 100 -27.97 -30.08 1.69
CA ILE A 100 -29.38 -30.38 1.41
C ILE A 100 -29.74 -29.82 0.02
N PRO A 101 -30.52 -30.53 -0.82
CA PRO A 101 -30.99 -29.99 -2.08
C PRO A 101 -31.72 -28.66 -1.89
N ILE A 102 -31.33 -27.65 -2.69
CA ILE A 102 -31.93 -26.32 -2.63
C ILE A 102 -33.36 -26.40 -3.18
N ASP A 103 -34.32 -25.87 -2.43
CA ASP A 103 -35.69 -25.71 -2.88
C ASP A 103 -35.76 -24.56 -3.92
N PRO A 104 -36.14 -24.86 -5.19
CA PRO A 104 -36.22 -23.83 -6.23
C PRO A 104 -37.20 -22.70 -5.90
N GLU A 105 -38.24 -22.93 -5.10
CA GLU A 105 -39.24 -21.92 -4.71
C GLU A 105 -38.68 -20.88 -3.73
N ARG A 106 -37.55 -21.19 -3.08
CA ARG A 106 -36.87 -20.26 -2.17
C ARG A 106 -35.87 -19.35 -2.88
N ARG A 107 -35.60 -19.59 -4.16
CA ARG A 107 -34.65 -18.80 -4.92
C ARG A 107 -35.25 -17.49 -5.44
N PRO A 108 -34.54 -16.38 -5.40
CA PRO A 108 -34.95 -15.14 -6.06
C PRO A 108 -35.24 -15.39 -7.54
N ALA A 109 -36.37 -14.87 -8.05
CA ALA A 109 -36.66 -14.93 -9.48
C ALA A 109 -35.57 -14.15 -10.26
N LEU A 110 -35.21 -14.68 -11.43
CA LEU A 110 -34.30 -13.97 -12.33
C LEU A 110 -34.96 -12.73 -12.94
N GLY A 111 -36.27 -12.80 -13.19
CA GLY A 111 -37.02 -11.78 -13.94
C GLY A 111 -37.00 -12.04 -15.44
N ASP A 112 -37.74 -11.22 -16.18
CA ASP A 112 -37.85 -11.28 -17.63
C ASP A 112 -37.11 -10.09 -18.27
N GLY A 113 -36.46 -10.32 -19.42
CA GLY A 113 -35.81 -9.26 -20.20
C GLY A 113 -34.46 -9.67 -20.78
N ASP A 114 -34.00 -8.91 -21.77
CA ASP A 114 -32.73 -9.18 -22.49
C ASP A 114 -31.48 -8.79 -21.68
N ALA A 115 -31.65 -7.95 -20.66
CA ALA A 115 -30.56 -7.44 -19.84
C ALA A 115 -30.49 -8.13 -18.46
N VAL A 116 -31.01 -9.35 -18.34
CA VAL A 116 -30.90 -10.20 -17.12
C VAL A 116 -29.85 -11.27 -17.29
N ARG A 117 -29.13 -11.60 -16.22
CA ARG A 117 -28.06 -12.59 -16.23
C ARG A 117 -28.09 -13.45 -14.97
N GLU A 118 -27.79 -14.72 -15.15
CA GLU A 118 -27.52 -15.66 -14.05
C GLU A 118 -26.10 -16.18 -14.15
N LEU A 119 -25.37 -16.20 -13.03
CA LEU A 119 -24.07 -16.85 -12.90
C LEU A 119 -24.16 -17.96 -11.86
N ASP A 120 -23.87 -19.17 -12.27
CA ASP A 120 -23.73 -20.30 -11.35
C ASP A 120 -22.39 -20.22 -10.65
N VAL A 121 -22.43 -19.95 -9.36
CA VAL A 121 -21.27 -19.88 -8.45
C VAL A 121 -21.40 -20.95 -7.36
N SER A 122 -22.13 -22.00 -7.63
CA SER A 122 -22.37 -23.11 -6.70
C SER A 122 -21.05 -23.75 -6.25
N GLY A 123 -20.81 -23.71 -4.92
CA GLY A 123 -19.58 -24.19 -4.32
C GLY A 123 -18.39 -23.24 -4.42
N MET A 124 -18.52 -22.11 -5.10
CA MET A 124 -17.51 -21.05 -5.12
C MET A 124 -17.70 -20.08 -3.96
N TYR A 125 -16.65 -19.39 -3.61
CA TYR A 125 -16.62 -18.37 -2.55
C TYR A 125 -16.82 -16.99 -3.17
N VAL A 126 -17.68 -16.18 -2.54
CA VAL A 126 -17.91 -14.78 -2.92
C VAL A 126 -17.52 -13.90 -1.75
N LEU A 127 -16.66 -12.91 -2.02
CA LEU A 127 -16.19 -11.91 -1.08
C LEU A 127 -16.55 -10.52 -1.58
N PRO A 128 -16.53 -9.47 -0.73
CA PRO A 128 -16.53 -8.10 -1.21
C PRO A 128 -15.31 -7.85 -2.10
N GLY A 129 -15.42 -6.91 -3.01
CA GLY A 129 -14.27 -6.40 -3.76
C GLY A 129 -13.14 -5.97 -2.83
N LEU A 130 -11.92 -6.36 -3.16
CA LEU A 130 -10.73 -6.08 -2.36
C LEU A 130 -10.34 -4.60 -2.50
N ILE A 131 -9.80 -4.02 -1.42
CA ILE A 131 -9.40 -2.61 -1.34
C ILE A 131 -7.89 -2.54 -1.07
N ASP A 132 -7.11 -2.06 -2.04
CA ASP A 132 -5.68 -1.79 -1.85
C ASP A 132 -5.50 -0.35 -1.36
N MET A 133 -5.16 -0.20 -0.09
CA MET A 133 -5.01 1.10 0.57
C MET A 133 -3.67 1.79 0.28
N HIS A 134 -2.80 1.15 -0.51
CA HIS A 134 -1.52 1.72 -0.92
C HIS A 134 -1.14 1.21 -2.33
N GLY A 135 -1.83 1.72 -3.33
CA GLY A 135 -1.62 1.33 -4.71
C GLY A 135 -1.16 2.50 -5.59
N HIS A 136 -0.01 2.36 -6.22
CA HIS A 136 0.50 3.32 -7.19
C HIS A 136 0.07 2.96 -8.61
N GLN A 137 -0.46 3.91 -9.37
CA GLN A 137 -1.00 3.69 -10.72
C GLN A 137 0.09 3.47 -11.79
N GLY A 138 1.28 3.01 -11.39
CA GLY A 138 2.45 2.87 -12.24
C GLY A 138 3.23 4.18 -12.36
N GLY A 139 4.29 4.18 -13.17
CA GLY A 139 5.16 5.33 -13.35
C GLY A 139 6.03 5.23 -14.60
N VAL A 140 6.52 6.38 -15.04
CA VAL A 140 7.43 6.48 -16.19
C VAL A 140 8.73 5.73 -15.93
N GLU A 141 9.27 5.84 -14.73
CA GLU A 141 10.52 5.16 -14.33
C GLU A 141 10.37 3.64 -14.33
N GLN A 142 9.19 3.12 -13.95
CA GLN A 142 8.86 1.70 -14.02
C GLN A 142 8.60 1.24 -15.47
N GLY A 143 8.39 2.16 -16.40
CA GLY A 143 8.03 1.84 -17.79
C GLY A 143 6.72 1.08 -17.89
N THR A 144 5.74 1.40 -17.05
CA THR A 144 4.42 0.76 -17.02
C THR A 144 3.36 1.65 -17.69
N SER A 145 2.27 1.05 -18.19
CA SER A 145 1.07 1.76 -18.60
C SER A 145 -0.03 1.59 -17.55
N ALA A 146 -1.03 2.49 -17.54
CA ALA A 146 -2.18 2.37 -16.68
C ALA A 146 -2.97 1.08 -16.94
N GLU A 147 -3.16 0.70 -18.19
CA GLU A 147 -3.86 -0.54 -18.58
C GLU A 147 -3.22 -1.78 -17.95
N TYR A 148 -1.89 -1.89 -18.02
CA TYR A 148 -1.15 -3.00 -17.43
C TYR A 148 -1.39 -3.10 -15.92
N VAL A 149 -1.28 -1.99 -15.21
CA VAL A 149 -1.47 -1.94 -13.76
C VAL A 149 -2.91 -2.27 -13.37
N TYR A 150 -3.89 -1.68 -14.07
CA TYR A 150 -5.30 -1.85 -13.75
C TYR A 150 -5.78 -3.28 -14.04
N LYS A 151 -5.34 -3.89 -15.15
CA LYS A 151 -5.67 -5.30 -15.44
C LYS A 151 -5.06 -6.26 -14.43
N LEU A 152 -3.87 -5.97 -13.89
CA LEU A 152 -3.30 -6.75 -12.79
C LEU A 152 -4.12 -6.62 -11.51
N TRP A 153 -4.57 -5.43 -11.13
CA TRP A 153 -5.43 -5.24 -9.97
C TRP A 153 -6.78 -5.95 -10.15
N MET A 154 -7.48 -5.66 -11.24
CA MET A 154 -8.78 -6.26 -11.53
C MET A 154 -8.70 -7.78 -11.69
N GLY A 155 -7.61 -8.31 -12.23
CA GLY A 155 -7.35 -9.75 -12.34
C GLY A 155 -7.12 -10.45 -10.98
N HIS A 156 -6.89 -9.68 -9.91
CA HIS A 156 -6.74 -10.18 -8.53
C HIS A 156 -7.90 -9.78 -7.61
N GLY A 157 -9.01 -9.28 -8.17
CA GLY A 157 -10.20 -8.95 -7.38
C GLY A 157 -10.15 -7.60 -6.66
N ILE A 158 -9.18 -6.75 -6.96
CA ILE A 158 -9.07 -5.42 -6.37
C ILE A 158 -10.00 -4.48 -7.11
N THR A 159 -11.06 -4.01 -6.46
CA THR A 159 -12.10 -3.13 -7.04
C THR A 159 -11.96 -1.68 -6.61
N THR A 160 -11.17 -1.42 -5.57
CA THR A 160 -10.90 -0.06 -5.08
C THR A 160 -9.41 0.06 -4.71
N VAL A 161 -8.80 1.18 -5.09
CA VAL A 161 -7.41 1.50 -4.79
C VAL A 161 -7.34 2.92 -4.25
N ARG A 162 -6.66 3.11 -3.12
CA ARG A 162 -6.18 4.42 -2.72
C ARG A 162 -4.80 4.64 -3.32
N ASP A 163 -4.67 5.65 -4.19
CA ASP A 163 -3.36 6.08 -4.68
C ASP A 163 -2.78 7.15 -3.73
N PRO A 164 -1.82 6.80 -2.87
CA PRO A 164 -1.31 7.72 -1.86
C PRO A 164 -0.25 8.67 -2.40
N GLY A 165 -0.33 9.07 -3.66
CA GLY A 165 0.70 9.92 -4.23
C GLY A 165 0.28 10.70 -5.46
N CYS A 166 -0.64 10.18 -6.26
CA CYS A 166 -0.92 10.72 -7.59
C CYS A 166 0.39 10.96 -8.39
N GLY A 167 1.30 9.98 -8.38
CA GLY A 167 2.68 10.11 -8.89
C GLY A 167 2.79 10.59 -10.34
N ASN A 168 1.77 10.34 -11.17
CA ASN A 168 1.65 10.82 -12.54
C ASN A 168 1.06 12.24 -12.65
N GLY A 169 0.90 12.94 -11.53
CA GLY A 169 0.29 14.26 -11.44
C GLY A 169 -1.20 14.23 -11.10
N LEU A 170 -1.65 15.25 -10.35
CA LEU A 170 -3.02 15.30 -9.84
C LEU A 170 -4.06 15.31 -10.97
N ASP A 171 -3.86 16.08 -12.04
CA ASP A 171 -4.84 16.16 -13.13
C ASP A 171 -5.00 14.82 -13.84
N TRP A 172 -3.88 14.12 -14.11
CA TRP A 172 -3.91 12.79 -14.69
C TRP A 172 -4.63 11.79 -13.77
N CYS A 173 -4.34 11.82 -12.47
CA CYS A 173 -4.96 10.94 -11.47
C CYS A 173 -6.49 11.17 -11.40
N LEU A 174 -6.92 12.43 -11.36
CA LEU A 174 -8.34 12.80 -11.35
C LEU A 174 -9.06 12.42 -12.65
N GLU A 175 -8.39 12.50 -13.79
CA GLU A 175 -8.94 12.02 -15.07
C GLU A 175 -9.15 10.49 -15.03
N GLN A 176 -8.16 9.72 -14.60
CA GLN A 176 -8.30 8.26 -14.48
C GLN A 176 -9.40 7.89 -13.46
N LYS A 177 -9.47 8.60 -12.34
CA LYS A 177 -10.55 8.45 -11.36
C LYS A 177 -11.92 8.64 -12.00
N ALA A 178 -12.15 9.77 -12.67
CA ALA A 178 -13.42 10.08 -13.30
C ALA A 178 -13.82 9.05 -14.37
N ARG A 179 -12.86 8.60 -15.19
CA ARG A 179 -13.08 7.57 -16.21
C ARG A 179 -13.38 6.19 -15.59
N SER A 180 -12.75 5.86 -14.46
CA SER A 180 -13.05 4.63 -13.73
C SER A 180 -14.43 4.68 -13.08
N GLU A 181 -14.83 5.80 -12.46
CA GLU A 181 -16.16 6.00 -11.88
C GLU A 181 -17.26 5.93 -12.94
N ALA A 182 -17.00 6.45 -14.14
CA ALA A 182 -17.92 6.35 -15.29
C ALA A 182 -17.89 4.96 -15.97
N ASN A 183 -17.06 4.02 -15.49
CA ASN A 183 -16.82 2.72 -16.12
C ASN A 183 -16.39 2.81 -17.60
N GLU A 184 -15.71 3.89 -17.99
CA GLU A 184 -15.16 4.11 -19.32
C GLU A 184 -13.87 3.34 -19.56
N ILE A 185 -13.21 2.88 -18.51
CA ILE A 185 -11.95 2.10 -18.53
C ILE A 185 -12.08 0.87 -17.65
N THR A 186 -11.28 -0.15 -17.95
CA THR A 186 -11.15 -1.34 -17.08
C THR A 186 -10.16 -1.03 -15.96
N ALA A 187 -10.69 -0.57 -14.83
CA ALA A 187 -9.91 -0.12 -13.68
C ALA A 187 -10.67 -0.29 -12.36
N PRO A 188 -9.98 -0.47 -11.22
CA PRO A 188 -10.59 -0.32 -9.91
C PRO A 188 -11.03 1.13 -9.69
N ARG A 189 -11.91 1.38 -8.74
CA ARG A 189 -12.22 2.73 -8.23
C ARG A 189 -10.95 3.34 -7.64
N ILE A 190 -10.70 4.60 -7.90
CA ILE A 190 -9.47 5.28 -7.51
C ILE A 190 -9.79 6.37 -6.48
N GLU A 191 -9.18 6.28 -5.30
CA GLU A 191 -9.19 7.32 -4.29
C GLU A 191 -7.87 8.12 -4.42
N ALA A 192 -7.99 9.36 -4.90
CA ALA A 192 -6.86 10.20 -5.30
C ALA A 192 -6.30 10.99 -4.12
N TYR A 193 -5.20 10.52 -3.52
CA TYR A 193 -4.48 11.26 -2.48
C TYR A 193 -3.24 11.92 -3.09
N VAL A 194 -3.15 13.24 -2.94
CA VAL A 194 -2.07 14.03 -3.54
C VAL A 194 -0.93 14.27 -2.55
N VAL A 195 0.30 14.14 -3.01
CA VAL A 195 1.48 14.47 -2.19
C VAL A 195 1.43 15.94 -1.77
N PHE A 196 1.60 16.20 -0.47
CA PHE A 196 1.59 17.54 0.09
C PHE A 196 2.66 18.43 -0.56
N GLY A 197 2.20 19.50 -1.20
CA GLY A 197 3.04 20.43 -1.95
C GLY A 197 3.28 20.09 -3.41
N MET A 198 2.70 19.01 -3.95
CA MET A 198 2.80 18.67 -5.37
C MET A 198 2.43 19.88 -6.26
N GLY A 199 3.22 20.08 -7.32
CA GLY A 199 3.03 21.18 -8.27
C GLY A 199 3.56 22.55 -7.82
N ARG A 200 4.09 22.67 -6.60
CA ARG A 200 4.74 23.90 -6.11
C ARG A 200 6.21 23.91 -6.49
N LYS A 201 6.69 25.11 -6.87
CA LYS A 201 8.12 25.35 -7.10
C LYS A 201 8.86 25.69 -5.81
N GLU A 202 8.16 26.37 -4.88
CA GLU A 202 8.73 26.84 -3.63
C GLU A 202 8.14 26.09 -2.45
N PRO A 203 8.93 25.74 -1.43
CA PRO A 203 8.43 25.10 -0.22
C PRO A 203 7.48 26.03 0.53
N PHE A 204 6.64 25.45 1.36
CA PHE A 204 5.79 26.24 2.27
C PHE A 204 6.64 26.89 3.37
N THR A 205 6.48 28.19 3.57
CA THR A 205 7.17 28.95 4.61
C THR A 205 6.24 29.34 5.76
N THR A 206 4.91 29.29 5.55
CA THR A 206 3.90 29.60 6.57
C THR A 206 2.77 28.57 6.61
N PRO A 207 2.14 28.39 7.78
CA PRO A 207 0.93 27.56 7.91
C PRO A 207 -0.21 27.96 6.98
N GLU A 208 -0.39 29.27 6.72
CA GLU A 208 -1.47 29.76 5.86
C GLU A 208 -1.29 29.34 4.39
N GLN A 209 -0.06 29.37 3.88
CA GLN A 209 0.21 28.83 2.53
C GLN A 209 -0.15 27.35 2.42
N ALA A 210 0.06 26.57 3.48
CA ALA A 210 -0.33 25.17 3.51
C ALA A 210 -1.86 25.02 3.44
N ARG A 211 -2.61 25.78 4.26
CA ARG A 211 -4.08 25.77 4.23
C ARG A 211 -4.64 26.18 2.87
N GLU A 212 -4.10 27.24 2.27
CA GLU A 212 -4.51 27.68 0.93
C GLU A 212 -4.33 26.60 -0.13
N TRP A 213 -3.18 25.91 -0.10
CA TRP A 213 -2.90 24.80 -1.02
C TRP A 213 -3.86 23.63 -0.78
N VAL A 214 -4.14 23.27 0.47
CA VAL A 214 -5.11 22.22 0.82
C VAL A 214 -6.51 22.55 0.27
N ARG A 215 -6.97 23.79 0.46
CA ARG A 215 -8.25 24.28 -0.11
C ARG A 215 -8.26 24.18 -1.65
N GLU A 216 -7.13 24.45 -2.29
CA GLU A 216 -6.99 24.36 -3.75
C GLU A 216 -7.15 22.92 -4.23
N VAL A 217 -6.40 21.97 -3.68
CA VAL A 217 -6.47 20.57 -4.11
C VAL A 217 -7.82 19.93 -3.77
N ALA A 218 -8.44 20.32 -2.65
CA ALA A 218 -9.81 19.91 -2.31
C ALA A 218 -10.83 20.38 -3.37
N ARG A 219 -10.75 21.66 -3.79
CA ARG A 219 -11.64 22.19 -4.86
C ARG A 219 -11.41 21.52 -6.21
N ARG A 220 -10.23 20.98 -6.46
CA ARG A 220 -9.94 20.21 -7.68
C ARG A 220 -10.49 18.78 -7.63
N GLY A 221 -10.85 18.27 -6.46
CA GLY A 221 -11.48 16.96 -6.31
C GLY A 221 -10.53 15.87 -5.78
N ALA A 222 -9.42 16.23 -5.13
CA ALA A 222 -8.62 15.27 -4.38
C ALA A 222 -9.43 14.69 -3.22
N ASP A 223 -9.31 13.37 -2.96
CA ASP A 223 -9.97 12.67 -1.86
C ASP A 223 -9.16 12.75 -0.56
N GLY A 224 -7.85 12.99 -0.68
CA GLY A 224 -6.99 13.07 0.47
C GLY A 224 -5.60 13.61 0.17
N LEU A 225 -4.79 13.65 1.23
CA LEU A 225 -3.41 14.13 1.19
C LEU A 225 -2.44 13.01 1.60
N LYS A 226 -1.25 13.00 0.97
CA LYS A 226 -0.11 12.17 1.37
C LYS A 226 1.01 13.05 1.90
N PHE A 227 1.51 12.72 3.08
CA PHE A 227 2.66 13.36 3.70
C PHE A 227 3.85 12.41 3.77
N PHE A 228 5.07 12.99 3.76
CA PHE A 228 6.32 12.30 4.11
C PHE A 228 6.95 12.91 5.36
N GLY A 229 6.93 14.20 5.48
CA GLY A 229 7.42 15.00 6.58
C GLY A 229 7.51 16.45 6.16
N TYR A 230 7.32 17.34 7.12
CA TYR A 230 7.46 18.79 6.89
C TYR A 230 7.74 19.51 8.21
N ARG A 231 7.94 20.85 8.19
CA ARG A 231 7.97 21.65 9.41
C ARG A 231 6.70 21.39 10.23
N PRO A 232 6.81 21.16 11.57
CA PRO A 232 5.67 20.76 12.40
C PRO A 232 4.46 21.69 12.30
N ASP A 233 4.69 23.01 12.32
CA ASP A 233 3.62 24.03 12.24
C ASP A 233 2.88 24.04 10.91
N VAL A 234 3.61 23.82 9.81
CA VAL A 234 3.07 23.79 8.45
C VAL A 234 2.33 22.49 8.20
N MET A 235 2.91 21.35 8.59
CA MET A 235 2.30 20.03 8.43
C MET A 235 1.02 19.91 9.25
N ARG A 236 1.06 20.38 10.51
CA ARG A 236 -0.11 20.44 11.39
C ARG A 236 -1.24 21.24 10.75
N ALA A 237 -0.93 22.45 10.23
CA ALA A 237 -1.92 23.31 9.60
C ALA A 237 -2.58 22.65 8.37
N ALA A 238 -1.81 21.88 7.59
CA ALA A 238 -2.33 21.15 6.45
C ALA A 238 -3.24 19.98 6.86
N ILE A 239 -2.84 19.20 7.88
CA ILE A 239 -3.63 18.08 8.39
C ILE A 239 -4.95 18.58 9.00
N GLU A 240 -4.91 19.62 9.85
CA GLU A 240 -6.09 20.22 10.45
C GLU A 240 -7.05 20.79 9.39
N GLU A 241 -6.54 21.47 8.36
CA GLU A 241 -7.36 22.00 7.26
C GLU A 241 -7.97 20.89 6.41
N ALA A 242 -7.22 19.83 6.11
CA ALA A 242 -7.75 18.66 5.41
C ALA A 242 -8.92 18.04 6.16
N GLY A 243 -8.77 17.81 7.47
CA GLY A 243 -9.85 17.30 8.32
C GLY A 243 -11.07 18.22 8.36
N ALA A 244 -10.87 19.55 8.43
CA ALA A 244 -11.96 20.54 8.39
C ALA A 244 -12.75 20.54 7.07
N LEU A 245 -12.11 20.13 5.97
CA LEU A 245 -12.72 19.99 4.65
C LEU A 245 -13.27 18.59 4.37
N GLY A 246 -13.17 17.65 5.33
CA GLY A 246 -13.58 16.25 5.16
C GLY A 246 -12.61 15.39 4.35
N LEU A 247 -11.42 15.89 4.01
CA LEU A 247 -10.39 15.11 3.35
C LEU A 247 -9.71 14.16 4.33
N ARG A 248 -9.40 12.98 3.85
CA ARG A 248 -8.56 12.02 4.56
C ARG A 248 -7.08 12.34 4.36
N SER A 249 -6.21 11.75 5.19
CA SER A 249 -4.77 11.99 5.08
C SER A 249 -3.97 10.75 5.48
N ALA A 250 -2.84 10.56 4.80
CA ALA A 250 -1.93 9.45 4.98
C ALA A 250 -0.49 9.97 5.14
N CYS A 251 0.35 9.29 5.90
CA CYS A 251 1.74 9.69 6.07
C CYS A 251 2.70 8.50 6.07
N HIS A 252 3.69 8.56 5.16
CA HIS A 252 4.96 7.87 5.33
C HIS A 252 5.86 8.79 6.16
N HIS A 253 6.06 8.51 7.45
CA HIS A 253 6.87 9.37 8.32
C HIS A 253 8.35 9.22 7.98
N ALA A 254 8.87 10.09 7.11
CA ALA A 254 10.26 10.02 6.67
C ALA A 254 11.24 10.10 7.86
N GLN A 255 12.28 9.26 7.87
CA GLN A 255 13.24 9.17 8.97
C GLN A 255 13.93 10.51 9.28
N LEU A 256 14.06 11.39 8.29
CA LEU A 256 14.58 12.77 8.49
C LEU A 256 13.69 13.65 9.37
N ALA A 257 12.40 13.35 9.46
CA ALA A 257 11.42 14.19 10.14
C ALA A 257 11.01 13.66 11.52
N VAL A 258 11.12 12.36 11.76
CA VAL A 258 10.50 11.68 12.92
C VAL A 258 11.08 12.09 14.28
N SER A 259 12.27 12.64 14.35
CA SER A 259 12.80 13.25 15.57
C SER A 259 12.07 14.54 15.99
N ARG A 260 11.32 15.15 15.07
CA ARG A 260 10.51 16.36 15.30
C ARG A 260 9.02 16.10 15.29
N VAL A 261 8.59 15.12 14.47
CA VAL A 261 7.18 14.78 14.26
C VAL A 261 7.08 13.26 14.07
N ASN A 262 6.60 12.56 15.06
CA ASN A 262 6.35 11.12 14.97
C ASN A 262 4.85 10.81 14.79
N VAL A 263 4.48 9.54 14.81
CA VAL A 263 3.10 9.11 14.58
C VAL A 263 2.10 9.67 15.60
N LEU A 264 2.49 9.83 16.89
CA LEU A 264 1.60 10.39 17.90
C LEU A 264 1.29 11.86 17.64
N ASP A 265 2.30 12.64 17.19
CA ASP A 265 2.09 14.04 16.87
C ASP A 265 1.09 14.19 15.74
N THR A 266 1.27 13.44 14.65
CA THR A 266 0.39 13.51 13.48
C THR A 266 -1.00 12.97 13.77
N ALA A 267 -1.13 11.90 14.54
CA ALA A 267 -2.42 11.36 14.99
C ALA A 267 -3.19 12.38 15.84
N ARG A 268 -2.53 13.08 16.77
CA ARG A 268 -3.12 14.18 17.57
C ARG A 268 -3.59 15.36 16.72
N TRP A 269 -2.97 15.59 15.56
CA TRP A 269 -3.38 16.64 14.62
C TRP A 269 -4.53 16.22 13.71
N GLY A 270 -4.95 14.95 13.75
CA GLY A 270 -6.04 14.41 12.97
C GLY A 270 -5.62 13.71 11.67
N LEU A 271 -4.34 13.31 11.54
CA LEU A 271 -3.93 12.40 10.48
C LEU A 271 -4.77 11.12 10.55
N THR A 272 -5.28 10.64 9.41
CA THR A 272 -6.21 9.50 9.43
C THR A 272 -5.53 8.15 9.34
N SER A 273 -4.37 8.04 8.64
CA SER A 273 -3.60 6.79 8.59
C SER A 273 -2.09 7.02 8.53
N MET A 274 -1.36 6.04 9.09
CA MET A 274 0.06 5.90 8.79
C MET A 274 0.27 4.77 7.79
N GLU A 275 1.31 4.93 6.99
CA GLU A 275 1.79 3.94 6.05
C GLU A 275 3.06 3.29 6.61
N HIS A 276 3.24 1.99 6.35
CA HIS A 276 4.42 1.27 6.79
C HIS A 276 4.55 1.26 8.32
N TRP A 277 5.67 1.77 8.85
CA TRP A 277 5.97 1.71 10.28
C TRP A 277 6.87 2.84 10.81
N TYR A 278 7.47 3.65 9.94
CA TYR A 278 8.31 4.78 10.36
C TYR A 278 7.53 5.78 11.21
N GLY A 279 8.17 6.33 12.22
CA GLY A 279 7.53 7.20 13.21
C GLY A 279 6.90 6.44 14.37
N LEU A 280 6.65 5.12 14.22
CA LEU A 280 6.10 4.29 15.29
C LEU A 280 7.18 3.82 16.28
N PRO A 281 8.34 3.25 15.86
CA PRO A 281 9.44 3.01 16.79
C PRO A 281 9.89 4.26 17.53
N GLU A 282 9.94 5.40 16.86
CA GLU A 282 10.33 6.67 17.46
C GLU A 282 9.32 7.16 18.50
N ALA A 283 8.03 6.94 18.29
CA ALA A 283 7.01 7.18 19.31
C ALA A 283 7.15 6.24 20.53
N LEU A 284 7.73 5.07 20.31
CA LEU A 284 7.97 4.05 21.35
C LEU A 284 9.31 4.23 22.08
N PHE A 285 10.12 5.23 21.75
CA PHE A 285 11.35 5.49 22.51
C PHE A 285 11.02 5.89 23.95
N ASP A 286 11.74 5.32 24.92
CA ASP A 286 11.61 5.61 26.35
C ASP A 286 12.92 6.08 26.98
N ASP A 287 14.07 5.81 26.35
CA ASP A 287 15.40 6.16 26.83
C ASP A 287 16.13 7.19 25.93
N ARG A 288 15.50 7.59 24.83
CA ARG A 288 16.08 8.48 23.80
C ARG A 288 15.01 9.30 23.09
N THR A 289 15.46 10.29 22.31
CA THR A 289 14.59 11.15 21.49
C THR A 289 14.98 11.17 20.03
N VAL A 290 16.14 10.60 19.68
CA VAL A 290 16.64 10.50 18.32
C VAL A 290 17.05 9.08 18.00
N GLN A 291 17.00 8.72 16.72
CA GLN A 291 17.46 7.43 16.22
C GLN A 291 18.98 7.28 16.42
N ASP A 292 19.41 6.09 16.78
CA ASP A 292 20.83 5.74 16.91
C ASP A 292 21.33 5.21 15.57
N TYR A 293 21.76 6.11 14.72
CA TYR A 293 22.37 5.80 13.43
C TYR A 293 23.90 5.92 13.49
N PRO A 294 24.64 5.20 12.64
CA PRO A 294 26.08 5.40 12.46
C PRO A 294 26.42 6.87 12.15
N VAL A 295 27.60 7.31 12.57
CA VAL A 295 28.02 8.72 12.40
C VAL A 295 28.24 9.11 10.94
N ASP A 296 28.45 8.16 10.07
CA ASP A 296 28.60 8.28 8.62
C ASP A 296 27.31 8.01 7.83
N TYR A 297 26.18 7.81 8.53
CA TYR A 297 24.89 7.59 7.91
C TYR A 297 24.50 8.74 6.99
N ASN A 298 24.07 8.39 5.78
CA ASN A 298 23.55 9.32 4.80
C ASN A 298 22.14 8.89 4.33
N TYR A 299 21.13 9.66 4.71
CA TYR A 299 19.75 9.38 4.31
C TYR A 299 19.52 9.34 2.79
N ALA A 300 20.32 10.07 2.01
CA ALA A 300 20.25 10.07 0.54
C ALA A 300 20.86 8.81 -0.10
N ASP A 301 21.60 8.01 0.66
CA ASP A 301 22.05 6.68 0.23
C ASP A 301 20.99 5.63 0.59
N GLU A 302 20.37 5.03 -0.41
CA GLU A 302 19.28 4.05 -0.21
C GLU A 302 19.75 2.81 0.57
N SER A 303 21.01 2.39 0.43
CA SER A 303 21.57 1.27 1.19
C SER A 303 21.69 1.60 2.68
N ASP A 304 22.18 2.80 3.02
CA ASP A 304 22.23 3.30 4.40
C ASP A 304 20.83 3.44 4.98
N ARG A 305 19.96 4.12 4.25
CA ARG A 305 18.59 4.43 4.65
C ARG A 305 17.84 3.16 5.06
N PHE A 306 17.79 2.16 4.20
CA PHE A 306 17.03 0.94 4.46
C PHE A 306 17.82 -0.09 5.27
N GLY A 307 19.14 -0.11 5.18
CA GLY A 307 19.99 -0.95 6.04
C GLY A 307 19.81 -0.60 7.52
N GLN A 308 19.82 0.69 7.85
CA GLN A 308 19.62 1.13 9.23
C GLN A 308 18.14 1.10 9.67
N ALA A 309 17.20 1.22 8.74
CA ALA A 309 15.79 1.08 9.05
C ALA A 309 15.45 -0.26 9.71
N GLY A 310 16.09 -1.35 9.30
CA GLY A 310 15.92 -2.67 9.91
C GLY A 310 16.33 -2.78 11.38
N ARG A 311 16.94 -1.74 11.96
CA ARG A 311 17.39 -1.69 13.36
C ARG A 311 16.56 -0.77 14.26
N LEU A 312 15.55 -0.09 13.72
CA LEU A 312 14.78 0.90 14.48
C LEU A 312 13.90 0.29 15.55
N TRP A 313 13.26 -0.85 15.28
CA TRP A 313 12.46 -1.55 16.27
C TRP A 313 13.26 -2.12 17.45
N GLU A 314 14.57 -2.32 17.30
CA GLU A 314 15.45 -2.71 18.40
C GLU A 314 15.65 -1.58 19.41
N GLN A 315 15.51 -0.32 18.97
CA GLN A 315 15.62 0.88 19.80
C GLN A 315 14.32 1.24 20.50
N ALA A 316 13.19 0.64 20.11
CA ALA A 316 11.88 0.88 20.68
C ALA A 316 11.69 0.14 22.01
N ALA A 317 10.78 0.67 22.83
CA ALA A 317 10.35 0.03 24.07
C ALA A 317 9.91 -1.42 23.83
N GLN A 318 10.16 -2.27 24.83
CA GLN A 318 9.84 -3.70 24.73
C GLN A 318 8.32 -3.92 24.66
N PRO A 319 7.85 -4.92 23.88
CA PRO A 319 6.46 -5.31 23.85
C PRO A 319 5.90 -5.55 25.26
N GLY A 320 4.74 -4.94 25.55
CA GLY A 320 4.07 -5.03 26.85
C GLY A 320 4.62 -4.10 27.93
N SER A 321 5.67 -3.29 27.67
CA SER A 321 6.14 -2.26 28.59
C SER A 321 5.12 -1.13 28.76
N ALA A 322 5.33 -0.24 29.74
CA ALA A 322 4.45 0.90 29.97
C ALA A 322 4.37 1.80 28.72
N ARG A 323 5.51 2.15 28.11
CA ARG A 323 5.55 3.00 26.92
C ARG A 323 4.86 2.36 25.71
N TRP A 324 5.07 1.05 25.51
CA TRP A 324 4.39 0.29 24.46
C TRP A 324 2.86 0.39 24.59
N ASN A 325 2.34 0.17 25.79
CA ASN A 325 0.91 0.24 26.06
C ASN A 325 0.37 1.68 25.93
N GLU A 326 1.09 2.68 26.44
CA GLU A 326 0.70 4.08 26.36
C GLU A 326 0.52 4.56 24.91
N VAL A 327 1.51 4.26 24.04
CA VAL A 327 1.43 4.62 22.62
C VAL A 327 0.25 3.92 21.94
N MET A 328 0.06 2.64 22.21
CA MET A 328 -1.03 1.85 21.63
C MET A 328 -2.40 2.35 22.09
N ASP A 329 -2.58 2.60 23.38
CA ASP A 329 -3.84 3.09 23.95
C ASP A 329 -4.17 4.49 23.42
N GLU A 330 -3.18 5.35 23.20
CA GLU A 330 -3.39 6.68 22.62
C GLU A 330 -3.82 6.61 21.15
N LEU A 331 -3.14 5.78 20.32
CA LEU A 331 -3.55 5.58 18.93
C LEU A 331 -4.95 5.00 18.81
N LEU A 332 -5.33 4.08 19.69
CA LEU A 332 -6.70 3.55 19.78
C LEU A 332 -7.73 4.63 20.14
N ALA A 333 -7.41 5.48 21.12
CA ALA A 333 -8.28 6.57 21.55
C ALA A 333 -8.50 7.63 20.45
N LEU A 334 -7.55 7.75 19.51
CA LEU A 334 -7.62 8.66 18.37
C LEU A 334 -8.26 8.03 17.12
N ASP A 335 -8.79 6.80 17.20
CA ASP A 335 -9.35 6.02 16.07
C ASP A 335 -8.39 5.96 14.86
N PHE A 336 -7.10 5.82 15.13
CA PHE A 336 -6.05 5.89 14.13
C PHE A 336 -5.99 4.63 13.28
N THR A 337 -5.71 4.77 11.98
CA THR A 337 -5.58 3.63 11.07
C THR A 337 -4.11 3.31 10.81
N ILE A 338 -3.75 2.02 10.87
CA ILE A 338 -2.44 1.51 10.46
C ILE A 338 -2.59 0.75 9.15
N ASP A 339 -1.89 1.20 8.11
CA ASP A 339 -1.73 0.51 6.84
C ASP A 339 -0.29 -0.03 6.75
N PRO A 340 -0.04 -1.27 7.17
CA PRO A 340 1.31 -1.74 7.42
C PRO A 340 2.14 -1.94 6.15
N THR A 341 1.53 -2.33 5.04
CA THR A 341 2.25 -2.64 3.79
C THR A 341 3.45 -3.58 4.01
N PHE A 342 3.28 -4.65 4.78
CA PHE A 342 4.37 -5.60 5.08
C PHE A 342 5.07 -6.09 3.81
N THR A 343 4.31 -6.26 2.72
CA THR A 343 4.83 -6.87 1.50
C THR A 343 5.96 -6.07 0.86
N ILE A 344 5.93 -4.71 0.92
CA ILE A 344 6.95 -3.90 0.24
C ILE A 344 8.36 -4.13 0.80
N TYR A 345 8.49 -4.34 2.10
CA TYR A 345 9.77 -4.58 2.76
C TYR A 345 10.16 -6.07 2.85
N GLU A 346 9.33 -6.99 2.32
CA GLU A 346 9.63 -8.43 2.43
C GLU A 346 11.00 -8.79 1.83
N ALA A 347 11.41 -8.15 0.75
CA ALA A 347 12.71 -8.38 0.14
C ALA A 347 13.88 -8.05 1.08
N SER A 348 13.68 -7.17 2.05
CA SER A 348 14.68 -6.81 3.06
C SER A 348 15.01 -7.98 4.02
N ARG A 349 14.04 -8.85 4.27
CA ARG A 349 14.25 -10.06 5.10
C ARG A 349 14.40 -11.34 4.27
N ASP A 350 13.89 -11.37 3.03
CA ASP A 350 13.88 -12.55 2.17
C ASP A 350 13.90 -12.14 0.68
N LEU A 351 15.06 -11.59 0.26
CA LEU A 351 15.29 -11.14 -1.11
C LEU A 351 15.02 -12.24 -2.13
N MET A 352 15.49 -13.47 -1.86
CA MET A 352 15.40 -14.54 -2.84
C MET A 352 13.97 -15.00 -3.08
N ARG A 353 13.10 -14.95 -2.06
CA ARG A 353 11.68 -15.21 -2.21
C ARG A 353 11.01 -14.15 -3.07
N ALA A 354 11.25 -12.86 -2.80
CA ALA A 354 10.66 -11.77 -3.56
C ALA A 354 11.12 -11.80 -5.02
N ARG A 355 12.42 -11.94 -5.26
CA ARG A 355 13.03 -11.90 -6.60
C ARG A 355 12.71 -13.13 -7.45
N ARG A 356 12.49 -14.32 -6.83
CA ARG A 356 12.18 -15.57 -7.53
C ARG A 356 10.73 -15.98 -7.47
N ALA A 357 9.83 -15.03 -7.20
CA ALA A 357 8.42 -15.31 -7.25
C ALA A 357 8.03 -15.78 -8.66
N GLU A 358 7.23 -16.85 -8.71
CA GLU A 358 6.92 -17.58 -9.96
C GLU A 358 6.21 -16.75 -11.04
N TRP A 359 5.54 -15.68 -10.63
CA TRP A 359 4.81 -14.81 -11.55
C TRP A 359 5.67 -13.84 -12.34
N HIS A 360 6.92 -13.57 -11.91
CA HIS A 360 7.74 -12.56 -12.58
C HIS A 360 7.98 -12.87 -14.05
N GLU A 361 8.19 -14.15 -14.39
CA GLU A 361 8.48 -14.52 -15.77
C GLU A 361 7.34 -14.21 -16.73
N GLU A 362 6.08 -14.33 -16.30
CA GLU A 362 4.93 -14.17 -17.18
C GLU A 362 4.27 -12.79 -17.06
N TYR A 363 4.42 -12.10 -15.92
CA TYR A 363 3.63 -10.91 -15.63
C TYR A 363 4.44 -9.64 -15.39
N THR A 364 5.77 -9.70 -15.27
CA THR A 364 6.60 -8.50 -15.06
C THR A 364 7.18 -7.99 -16.36
N LEU A 365 6.96 -6.71 -16.66
CA LEU A 365 7.56 -6.04 -17.82
C LEU A 365 9.10 -6.00 -17.69
N PRO A 366 9.87 -6.09 -18.80
CA PRO A 366 11.32 -5.93 -18.76
C PRO A 366 11.77 -4.59 -18.16
N SER A 367 11.08 -3.50 -18.46
CA SER A 367 11.33 -2.17 -17.89
C SER A 367 11.18 -2.15 -16.36
N LEU A 368 10.10 -2.74 -15.85
CA LEU A 368 9.87 -2.85 -14.42
C LEU A 368 10.90 -3.78 -13.74
N TRP A 369 11.33 -4.83 -14.43
CA TRP A 369 12.38 -5.71 -13.93
C TRP A 369 13.73 -4.98 -13.83
N ASP A 370 14.04 -4.12 -14.79
CA ASP A 370 15.25 -3.29 -14.76
C ASP A 370 15.19 -2.23 -13.67
N PHE A 371 14.00 -1.66 -13.43
CA PHE A 371 13.77 -0.74 -12.32
C PHE A 371 14.02 -1.40 -10.95
N TYR A 372 13.78 -2.70 -10.82
CA TYR A 372 14.09 -3.45 -9.59
C TYR A 372 15.58 -3.78 -9.42
N ALA A 373 16.42 -3.53 -10.41
CA ALA A 373 17.85 -3.82 -10.31
C ALA A 373 18.51 -2.98 -9.21
N PRO A 374 19.42 -3.56 -8.39
CA PRO A 374 20.10 -2.83 -7.34
C PRO A 374 20.79 -1.55 -7.87
N SER A 375 20.52 -0.42 -7.21
CA SER A 375 21.04 0.90 -7.57
C SER A 375 21.16 1.77 -6.31
N ARG A 376 22.15 2.67 -6.28
CA ARG A 376 22.27 3.68 -5.23
C ARG A 376 21.32 4.86 -5.42
N ASP A 377 20.82 5.03 -6.65
CA ASP A 377 20.05 6.19 -7.09
C ASP A 377 18.58 5.86 -7.35
N SER A 378 18.22 4.56 -7.35
CA SER A 378 16.87 4.09 -7.66
C SER A 378 16.15 3.58 -6.43
N HIS A 379 14.97 4.13 -6.16
CA HIS A 379 14.06 3.66 -5.12
C HIS A 379 13.42 2.29 -5.44
N GLY A 380 13.66 1.74 -6.61
CA GLY A 380 13.19 0.41 -7.02
C GLY A 380 13.86 -0.74 -6.29
N SER A 381 15.06 -0.51 -5.77
CA SER A 381 15.87 -1.54 -5.09
C SER A 381 16.95 -0.90 -4.20
N TYR A 382 17.38 -1.63 -3.15
CA TYR A 382 18.41 -1.16 -2.20
C TYR A 382 19.23 -2.29 -1.54
N TRP A 383 19.45 -3.44 -2.23
CA TRP A 383 20.19 -4.59 -1.64
C TRP A 383 21.63 -4.70 -2.07
N PHE A 384 22.23 -3.67 -2.57
CA PHE A 384 23.66 -3.71 -2.80
C PHE A 384 24.41 -3.59 -1.45
N ASP A 385 25.51 -4.31 -1.31
CA ASP A 385 26.39 -4.29 -0.12
C ASP A 385 25.77 -4.78 1.20
N TRP A 386 24.55 -5.31 1.22
CA TRP A 386 23.93 -5.83 2.43
C TRP A 386 24.61 -7.11 2.91
N THR A 387 24.77 -7.19 4.25
CA THR A 387 25.39 -8.32 4.95
C THR A 387 24.34 -9.23 5.57
N THR A 388 24.78 -10.41 6.03
CA THR A 388 23.91 -11.29 6.85
C THR A 388 23.37 -10.59 8.08
N ALA A 389 24.11 -9.63 8.66
CA ALA A 389 23.65 -8.87 9.83
C ALA A 389 22.47 -7.95 9.49
N ASP A 390 22.43 -7.38 8.28
CA ASP A 390 21.30 -6.56 7.82
C ASP A 390 20.04 -7.40 7.65
N GLU A 391 20.14 -8.57 7.02
CA GLU A 391 19.00 -9.49 6.87
C GLU A 391 18.48 -9.98 8.22
N ILE A 392 19.37 -10.26 9.19
CA ILE A 392 18.97 -10.66 10.55
C ILE A 392 18.23 -9.49 11.24
N ALA A 393 18.75 -8.27 11.14
CA ALA A 393 18.11 -7.10 11.71
C ALA A 393 16.69 -6.91 11.13
N TRP A 394 16.53 -7.05 9.82
CA TRP A 394 15.22 -6.97 9.18
C TRP A 394 14.24 -8.08 9.61
N ARG A 395 14.71 -9.30 9.87
CA ARG A 395 13.85 -10.37 10.43
C ARG A 395 13.35 -10.00 11.83
N HIS A 396 14.23 -9.52 12.70
CA HIS A 396 13.85 -9.04 14.04
C HIS A 396 12.91 -7.82 13.97
N ASN A 397 13.16 -6.90 13.00
CA ASN A 397 12.28 -5.77 12.74
C ASN A 397 10.85 -6.24 12.42
N TYR A 398 10.71 -7.23 11.53
CA TYR A 398 9.41 -7.82 11.19
C TYR A 398 8.71 -8.45 12.38
N GLU A 399 9.40 -9.21 13.21
CA GLU A 399 8.81 -9.86 14.39
C GLU A 399 8.15 -8.84 15.33
N ARG A 400 8.83 -7.72 15.60
CA ARG A 400 8.31 -6.67 16.47
C ARG A 400 7.21 -5.86 15.82
N TRP A 401 7.39 -5.52 14.57
CA TRP A 401 6.40 -4.78 13.79
C TRP A 401 5.09 -5.55 13.64
N MET A 402 5.14 -6.80 13.19
CA MET A 402 3.98 -7.68 13.09
C MET A 402 3.29 -7.87 14.44
N ARG A 403 4.08 -8.02 15.52
CA ARG A 403 3.54 -8.12 16.87
C ARG A 403 2.77 -6.86 17.27
N PHE A 404 3.31 -5.67 17.01
CA PHE A 404 2.62 -4.41 17.31
C PHE A 404 1.29 -4.31 16.55
N VAL A 405 1.31 -4.55 15.24
CA VAL A 405 0.13 -4.46 14.38
C VAL A 405 -0.96 -5.45 14.80
N ASN A 406 -0.58 -6.70 15.10
CA ASN A 406 -1.54 -7.70 15.57
C ASN A 406 -2.11 -7.37 16.96
N GLU A 407 -1.30 -6.88 17.87
CA GLU A 407 -1.77 -6.45 19.20
C GLU A 407 -2.69 -5.23 19.09
N TYR A 408 -2.37 -4.26 18.22
CA TYR A 408 -3.20 -3.10 17.93
C TYR A 408 -4.58 -3.53 17.43
N LYS A 409 -4.63 -4.41 16.42
CA LYS A 409 -5.88 -4.99 15.90
C LYS A 409 -6.66 -5.74 16.99
N ASN A 410 -5.99 -6.55 17.83
CA ASN A 410 -6.64 -7.32 18.89
C ASN A 410 -7.28 -6.43 19.98
N ARG A 411 -6.79 -5.20 20.14
CA ARG A 411 -7.37 -4.18 21.04
C ARG A 411 -8.46 -3.33 20.38
N GLY A 412 -8.84 -3.63 19.11
CA GLY A 412 -9.89 -2.96 18.37
C GLY A 412 -9.40 -1.86 17.43
N GLY A 413 -8.08 -1.73 17.22
CA GLY A 413 -7.51 -0.78 16.28
C GLY A 413 -7.77 -1.16 14.83
N ARG A 414 -7.96 -0.15 13.98
CA ARG A 414 -8.19 -0.35 12.55
C ARG A 414 -6.87 -0.62 11.84
N VAL A 415 -6.78 -1.80 11.20
CA VAL A 415 -5.68 -2.19 10.31
C VAL A 415 -6.25 -2.42 8.92
N THR A 416 -5.60 -1.89 7.91
CA THR A 416 -5.96 -2.04 6.50
C THR A 416 -4.93 -2.86 5.74
N THR A 417 -5.16 -3.04 4.45
CA THR A 417 -4.29 -3.82 3.56
C THR A 417 -3.85 -2.94 2.40
N GLY A 418 -2.56 -2.62 2.35
CA GLY A 418 -1.92 -1.88 1.27
C GLY A 418 -0.73 -2.65 0.72
N SER A 419 -0.50 -2.59 -0.60
CA SER A 419 0.56 -3.39 -1.23
C SER A 419 1.85 -2.62 -1.50
N ASP A 420 1.76 -1.33 -1.76
CA ASP A 420 2.88 -0.49 -2.22
C ASP A 420 3.66 -1.13 -3.39
N SER A 421 2.89 -1.80 -4.30
CA SER A 421 3.45 -2.54 -5.42
C SER A 421 3.98 -1.62 -6.52
N GLY A 422 4.90 -2.13 -7.33
CA GLY A 422 5.63 -1.40 -8.37
C GLY A 422 7.08 -1.09 -7.99
N TYR A 423 7.49 -1.48 -6.79
CA TYR A 423 8.85 -1.32 -6.24
C TYR A 423 9.33 -2.66 -5.67
N ILE A 424 10.64 -2.82 -5.52
CA ILE A 424 11.31 -3.84 -4.69
C ILE A 424 10.77 -5.27 -4.94
N TYR A 425 10.71 -5.68 -6.21
CA TYR A 425 10.18 -6.99 -6.65
C TYR A 425 8.73 -7.27 -6.23
N LYS A 426 7.92 -6.22 -5.99
CA LYS A 426 6.49 -6.36 -5.71
C LYS A 426 5.67 -5.97 -6.93
N LEU A 427 4.94 -6.95 -7.47
CA LEU A 427 4.12 -6.80 -8.65
C LEU A 427 2.67 -6.47 -8.27
N TYR A 428 2.06 -5.55 -8.99
CA TYR A 428 0.66 -5.16 -8.82
C TYR A 428 -0.27 -6.38 -8.75
N GLY A 429 -1.23 -6.37 -7.86
CA GLY A 429 -2.13 -7.49 -7.59
C GLY A 429 -1.47 -8.66 -6.85
N PHE A 430 -0.36 -9.18 -7.33
CA PHE A 430 0.38 -10.27 -6.66
C PHE A 430 0.94 -9.82 -5.30
N GLY A 431 1.51 -8.62 -5.21
CA GLY A 431 1.96 -8.04 -3.95
C GLY A 431 0.83 -7.89 -2.94
N TYR A 432 -0.37 -7.56 -3.41
CA TYR A 432 -1.54 -7.45 -2.54
C TYR A 432 -1.94 -8.81 -1.92
N VAL A 433 -2.01 -9.87 -2.70
CA VAL A 433 -2.27 -11.21 -2.15
C VAL A 433 -1.18 -11.61 -1.15
N ARG A 434 0.08 -11.21 -1.41
CA ARG A 434 1.16 -11.45 -0.46
C ARG A 434 0.98 -10.69 0.85
N GLU A 435 0.42 -9.49 0.83
CA GLU A 435 0.07 -8.75 2.05
C GLU A 435 -0.94 -9.51 2.91
N LEU A 436 -1.96 -10.16 2.29
CA LEU A 436 -2.91 -11.01 3.02
C LEU A 436 -2.22 -12.17 3.74
N GLU A 437 -1.25 -12.82 3.08
CA GLU A 437 -0.45 -13.88 3.71
C GLU A 437 0.39 -13.33 4.89
N LEU A 438 0.95 -12.13 4.75
CA LEU A 438 1.78 -11.50 5.79
C LEU A 438 0.97 -11.03 6.99
N LEU A 439 -0.26 -10.55 6.80
CA LEU A 439 -1.19 -10.29 7.91
C LEU A 439 -1.53 -11.58 8.67
N GLN A 440 -1.74 -12.69 7.95
CA GLN A 440 -1.93 -13.99 8.59
C GLN A 440 -0.66 -14.45 9.33
N GLU A 441 0.53 -14.22 8.78
CA GLU A 441 1.81 -14.47 9.45
C GLU A 441 1.95 -13.64 10.72
N ALA A 442 1.46 -12.39 10.71
CA ALA A 442 1.42 -11.51 11.88
C ALA A 442 0.47 -12.00 12.99
N GLY A 443 -0.39 -12.98 12.71
CA GLY A 443 -1.31 -13.59 13.70
C GLY A 443 -2.79 -13.23 13.49
N PHE A 444 -3.16 -12.61 12.39
CA PHE A 444 -4.57 -12.37 12.07
C PHE A 444 -5.28 -13.68 11.73
N HIS A 445 -6.49 -13.86 12.25
CA HIS A 445 -7.38 -14.91 11.77
C HIS A 445 -7.79 -14.64 10.32
N PRO A 446 -7.98 -15.65 9.45
CA PRO A 446 -8.33 -15.41 8.04
C PRO A 446 -9.54 -14.48 7.82
N LEU A 447 -10.57 -14.53 8.66
CA LEU A 447 -11.72 -13.61 8.59
C LEU A 447 -11.32 -12.17 8.94
N GLU A 448 -10.36 -11.98 9.86
CA GLU A 448 -9.83 -10.65 10.18
C GLU A 448 -8.98 -10.10 9.03
N VAL A 449 -8.24 -10.96 8.32
CA VAL A 449 -7.52 -10.57 7.09
C VAL A 449 -8.51 -10.11 6.02
N VAL A 450 -9.59 -10.86 5.77
CA VAL A 450 -10.63 -10.45 4.81
C VAL A 450 -11.24 -9.12 5.22
N ARG A 451 -11.56 -8.92 6.51
CA ARG A 451 -12.09 -7.64 7.01
C ARG A 451 -11.09 -6.49 6.79
N ALA A 452 -9.79 -6.70 7.06
CA ALA A 452 -8.74 -5.70 6.80
C ALA A 452 -8.66 -5.34 5.31
N ALA A 453 -8.83 -6.35 4.43
CA ALA A 453 -8.78 -6.22 2.98
C ALA A 453 -10.04 -5.63 2.33
N THR A 454 -11.11 -5.43 3.10
CA THR A 454 -12.42 -5.00 2.60
C THR A 454 -13.03 -3.91 3.48
N LEU A 455 -13.80 -4.26 4.51
CA LEU A 455 -14.56 -3.31 5.33
C LEU A 455 -13.67 -2.31 6.06
N SER A 456 -12.54 -2.73 6.63
CA SER A 456 -11.62 -1.79 7.31
C SER A 456 -11.03 -0.76 6.35
N GLY A 457 -10.72 -1.15 5.11
CA GLY A 457 -10.32 -0.22 4.05
C GLY A 457 -11.45 0.78 3.72
N ALA A 458 -12.68 0.30 3.57
CA ALA A 458 -13.84 1.14 3.33
C ALA A 458 -14.11 2.13 4.49
N GLU A 459 -13.98 1.68 5.75
CA GLU A 459 -14.07 2.53 6.94
C GLU A 459 -12.99 3.63 6.92
N ALA A 460 -11.74 3.26 6.62
CA ALA A 460 -10.62 4.21 6.55
C ALA A 460 -10.81 5.25 5.43
N LEU A 461 -11.42 4.88 4.31
CA LEU A 461 -11.79 5.79 3.22
C LEU A 461 -13.05 6.63 3.52
N GLY A 462 -13.84 6.28 4.55
CA GLY A 462 -15.11 6.92 4.84
C GLY A 462 -16.23 6.46 3.90
N ARG A 463 -16.12 5.28 3.30
CA ARG A 463 -17.05 4.72 2.32
C ARG A 463 -17.72 3.41 2.76
N ALA A 464 -17.70 3.10 4.05
CA ALA A 464 -18.25 1.84 4.57
C ALA A 464 -19.77 1.67 4.29
N ASP A 465 -20.49 2.75 4.07
CA ASP A 465 -21.90 2.71 3.68
C ASP A 465 -22.10 2.27 2.22
N GLU A 466 -21.06 2.33 1.38
CA GLU A 466 -21.15 2.06 -0.05
C GLU A 466 -20.43 0.77 -0.47
N ILE A 467 -19.28 0.45 0.13
CA ILE A 467 -18.40 -0.67 -0.24
C ILE A 467 -17.88 -1.42 0.99
N GLY A 468 -17.12 -2.48 0.78
CA GLY A 468 -16.36 -3.19 1.80
C GLY A 468 -17.08 -4.35 2.47
N SER A 469 -18.38 -4.53 2.26
CA SER A 469 -19.13 -5.74 2.67
C SER A 469 -20.22 -6.08 1.68
N VAL A 470 -20.67 -7.34 1.69
CA VAL A 470 -21.75 -7.84 0.81
C VAL A 470 -23.08 -7.69 1.54
N GLU A 471 -23.70 -6.52 1.37
CA GLU A 471 -24.95 -6.15 2.04
C GLU A 471 -25.90 -5.43 1.06
N PRO A 472 -27.23 -5.62 1.19
CA PRO A 472 -28.20 -4.86 0.38
C PRO A 472 -28.00 -3.36 0.50
N GLY A 473 -28.04 -2.66 -0.63
CA GLY A 473 -27.86 -1.21 -0.76
C GLY A 473 -26.43 -0.80 -1.13
N LYS A 474 -25.43 -1.63 -0.91
CA LYS A 474 -24.04 -1.36 -1.29
C LYS A 474 -23.77 -1.62 -2.78
N LEU A 475 -22.68 -1.03 -3.27
CA LEU A 475 -22.22 -1.26 -4.63
C LEU A 475 -21.88 -2.74 -4.83
N ALA A 476 -22.19 -3.24 -6.00
CA ALA A 476 -21.91 -4.63 -6.38
C ALA A 476 -20.42 -4.77 -6.79
N ASP A 477 -19.55 -4.63 -5.80
CA ASP A 477 -18.12 -4.86 -5.88
C ASP A 477 -17.84 -6.22 -5.20
N LEU A 478 -17.56 -7.25 -6.01
CA LEU A 478 -17.45 -8.63 -5.52
C LEU A 478 -16.28 -9.36 -6.18
N VAL A 479 -15.74 -10.34 -5.46
CA VAL A 479 -14.75 -11.30 -5.96
C VAL A 479 -15.31 -12.69 -5.88
N VAL A 480 -15.23 -13.45 -6.97
CA VAL A 480 -15.64 -14.85 -7.02
C VAL A 480 -14.42 -15.75 -7.19
N VAL A 481 -14.26 -16.71 -6.28
CA VAL A 481 -13.10 -17.61 -6.23
C VAL A 481 -13.58 -19.05 -6.15
N PRO A 482 -13.06 -19.97 -6.98
CA PRO A 482 -13.49 -21.37 -6.94
C PRO A 482 -13.04 -22.16 -5.71
N GLU A 483 -11.99 -21.70 -5.02
CA GLU A 483 -11.40 -22.37 -3.87
C GLU A 483 -11.55 -21.53 -2.59
N ASN A 484 -11.47 -22.17 -1.41
CA ASN A 484 -11.64 -21.49 -0.12
C ASN A 484 -10.46 -20.58 0.23
N PRO A 485 -10.59 -19.24 0.14
CA PRO A 485 -9.51 -18.31 0.48
C PRO A 485 -9.19 -18.27 1.97
N LEU A 486 -10.14 -18.61 2.85
CA LEU A 486 -9.90 -18.66 4.30
C LEU A 486 -9.00 -19.84 4.71
N ALA A 487 -8.99 -20.90 3.89
CA ALA A 487 -8.07 -22.02 4.09
C ALA A 487 -6.66 -21.70 3.56
N ASN A 488 -6.58 -20.90 2.51
CA ASN A 488 -5.30 -20.55 1.90
C ASN A 488 -5.44 -19.34 0.95
N PHE A 489 -4.92 -18.19 1.34
CA PHE A 489 -4.95 -16.98 0.51
C PHE A 489 -4.23 -17.11 -0.84
N LYS A 490 -3.31 -18.08 -1.01
CA LYS A 490 -2.65 -18.33 -2.30
C LYS A 490 -3.62 -18.66 -3.44
N VAL A 491 -4.85 -19.06 -3.12
CA VAL A 491 -5.90 -19.28 -4.15
C VAL A 491 -6.36 -17.99 -4.82
N LEU A 492 -6.00 -16.82 -4.28
CA LEU A 492 -6.29 -15.50 -4.85
C LEU A 492 -5.24 -15.04 -5.88
N TYR A 493 -4.04 -15.64 -5.88
CA TYR A 493 -3.07 -15.32 -6.94
C TYR A 493 -3.63 -15.62 -8.32
N GLY A 494 -3.37 -14.76 -9.28
CA GLY A 494 -3.75 -14.99 -10.68
C GLY A 494 -3.16 -16.28 -11.28
N THR A 495 -2.04 -16.74 -10.74
CA THR A 495 -1.44 -18.05 -11.06
C THR A 495 -2.10 -19.21 -10.31
N GLY A 496 -3.00 -18.94 -9.35
CA GLY A 496 -3.49 -19.93 -8.41
C GLY A 496 -2.40 -20.50 -7.50
N GLN A 497 -2.68 -21.61 -6.85
CA GLN A 497 -1.71 -22.36 -6.05
C GLN A 497 -1.41 -23.73 -6.66
N ILE A 498 -0.24 -24.26 -6.38
CA ILE A 498 0.13 -25.63 -6.75
C ILE A 498 -0.51 -26.61 -5.76
N ARG A 499 -1.15 -27.66 -6.31
CA ARG A 499 -1.69 -28.78 -5.56
C ARG A 499 -1.21 -30.09 -6.17
N VAL A 500 -0.84 -31.05 -5.32
CA VAL A 500 -0.55 -32.43 -5.76
C VAL A 500 -1.81 -33.27 -5.56
N THR A 501 -2.28 -33.89 -6.62
CA THR A 501 -3.43 -34.76 -6.59
C THR A 501 -3.08 -36.14 -5.99
N PRO A 502 -4.09 -36.97 -5.60
CA PRO A 502 -3.83 -38.31 -5.07
C PRO A 502 -3.06 -39.24 -6.02
N ASP A 503 -3.11 -38.99 -7.32
CA ASP A 503 -2.38 -39.72 -8.38
C ASP A 503 -1.02 -39.06 -8.73
N ASN A 504 -0.52 -38.20 -7.84
CA ASN A 504 0.77 -37.49 -7.97
C ASN A 504 0.90 -36.53 -9.18
N GLN A 505 -0.24 -36.01 -9.69
CA GLN A 505 -0.22 -34.97 -10.69
C GLN A 505 -0.06 -33.61 -10.02
N VAL A 506 0.80 -32.75 -10.57
CA VAL A 506 0.92 -31.35 -10.15
C VAL A 506 -0.07 -30.51 -10.95
N VAL A 507 -1.04 -29.93 -10.28
CA VAL A 507 -2.06 -29.08 -10.89
C VAL A 507 -2.06 -27.69 -10.24
N ARG A 508 -2.56 -26.69 -10.97
CA ARG A 508 -2.87 -25.38 -10.40
C ARG A 508 -4.36 -25.30 -10.13
N VAL A 509 -4.70 -24.77 -8.95
CA VAL A 509 -6.09 -24.58 -8.51
C VAL A 509 -6.25 -23.16 -7.97
N GLY A 510 -7.46 -22.61 -8.06
CA GLY A 510 -7.75 -21.25 -7.63
C GLY A 510 -7.52 -20.23 -8.74
N GLY A 511 -7.14 -19.04 -8.37
CA GLY A 511 -7.24 -17.83 -9.16
C GLY A 511 -8.62 -17.19 -9.00
N VAL A 512 -8.68 -15.87 -9.04
CA VAL A 512 -9.94 -15.14 -9.10
C VAL A 512 -10.66 -15.54 -10.40
N ARG A 513 -11.92 -15.96 -10.29
CA ARG A 513 -12.70 -16.33 -11.48
C ARG A 513 -13.38 -15.11 -12.09
N TRP A 514 -14.05 -14.32 -11.27
CA TRP A 514 -14.68 -13.08 -11.67
C TRP A 514 -14.40 -11.97 -10.67
N THR A 515 -14.09 -10.81 -11.20
CA THR A 515 -14.13 -9.55 -10.47
C THR A 515 -15.36 -8.80 -10.93
N ILE A 516 -16.21 -8.42 -9.99
CA ILE A 516 -17.41 -7.64 -10.28
C ILE A 516 -17.18 -6.25 -9.68
N LYS A 517 -17.29 -5.20 -10.49
CA LYS A 517 -17.22 -3.80 -10.06
C LYS A 517 -18.41 -3.03 -10.62
N ASP A 518 -19.13 -2.35 -9.75
CA ASP A 518 -20.35 -1.62 -10.13
C ASP A 518 -21.34 -2.52 -10.93
N GLY A 519 -21.45 -3.81 -10.58
CA GLY A 519 -22.30 -4.77 -11.27
C GLY A 519 -21.80 -5.26 -12.64
N ILE A 520 -20.65 -4.80 -13.09
CA ILE A 520 -19.99 -5.25 -14.32
C ILE A 520 -19.10 -6.47 -14.00
N VAL A 521 -19.30 -7.55 -14.74
CA VAL A 521 -18.60 -8.83 -14.54
C VAL A 521 -17.38 -8.92 -15.43
N TYR A 522 -16.20 -8.92 -14.83
CA TYR A 522 -14.92 -9.09 -15.52
C TYR A 522 -14.40 -10.53 -15.37
N ASP A 523 -14.00 -11.13 -16.49
CA ASP A 523 -13.31 -12.43 -16.50
C ASP A 523 -11.85 -12.21 -16.10
N ALA A 524 -11.51 -12.50 -14.83
CA ALA A 524 -10.18 -12.23 -14.30
C ALA A 524 -9.06 -13.02 -15.03
N PRO A 525 -9.22 -14.31 -15.37
CA PRO A 525 -8.29 -15.03 -16.22
C PRO A 525 -8.03 -14.36 -17.58
N ALA A 526 -9.06 -13.79 -18.22
CA ALA A 526 -8.91 -13.08 -19.49
C ALA A 526 -8.08 -11.80 -19.33
N LEU A 527 -8.36 -10.99 -18.29
CA LEU A 527 -7.54 -9.81 -17.98
C LEU A 527 -6.07 -10.16 -17.77
N LEU A 528 -5.81 -11.24 -17.04
CA LEU A 528 -4.44 -11.71 -16.81
C LEU A 528 -3.78 -12.30 -18.06
N ALA A 529 -4.56 -12.88 -18.98
CA ALA A 529 -4.06 -13.32 -20.28
C ALA A 529 -3.60 -12.13 -21.13
N ASP A 530 -4.35 -11.03 -21.12
CA ASP A 530 -3.95 -9.79 -21.80
C ASP A 530 -2.63 -9.24 -21.24
N VAL A 531 -2.46 -9.26 -19.91
CA VAL A 531 -1.20 -8.84 -19.28
C VAL A 531 -0.04 -9.72 -19.71
N ARG A 532 -0.21 -11.06 -19.75
CA ARG A 532 0.84 -11.96 -20.26
C ARG A 532 1.21 -11.63 -21.72
N GLU A 533 0.22 -11.30 -22.53
CA GLU A 533 0.49 -10.92 -23.92
C GLU A 533 1.24 -9.58 -24.04
N MET A 534 0.92 -8.60 -23.17
CA MET A 534 1.68 -7.34 -23.08
C MET A 534 3.14 -7.61 -22.70
N VAL A 535 3.36 -8.45 -21.70
CA VAL A 535 4.72 -8.81 -21.24
C VAL A 535 5.47 -9.59 -22.32
N ARG A 536 4.82 -10.54 -23.00
CA ARG A 536 5.43 -11.29 -24.09
C ARG A 536 5.92 -10.36 -25.22
N LYS A 537 5.07 -9.42 -25.64
CA LYS A 537 5.44 -8.42 -26.67
C LYS A 537 6.60 -7.54 -26.22
N ALA A 538 6.54 -7.01 -25.00
CA ALA A 538 7.61 -6.19 -24.45
C ALA A 538 8.95 -6.95 -24.36
N LYS A 539 8.93 -8.23 -24.02
CA LYS A 539 10.11 -9.10 -24.03
C LYS A 539 10.69 -9.30 -25.44
N GLU A 540 9.83 -9.52 -26.43
CA GLU A 540 10.25 -9.65 -27.83
C GLU A 540 10.89 -8.35 -28.34
N GLU A 541 10.27 -7.21 -28.07
CA GLU A 541 10.77 -5.88 -28.44
C GLU A 541 12.12 -5.57 -27.76
N ALA A 542 12.27 -5.96 -26.49
CA ALA A 542 13.52 -5.81 -25.73
C ALA A 542 14.59 -6.85 -26.10
N GLY A 543 14.28 -7.89 -26.91
CA GLY A 543 15.19 -9.00 -27.22
C GLY A 543 15.55 -9.84 -25.97
N ARG A 544 14.66 -9.91 -24.98
CA ARG A 544 14.86 -10.57 -23.68
C ARG A 544 13.78 -11.63 -23.45
N PRO A 545 13.91 -12.84 -24.01
CA PRO A 545 12.88 -13.88 -23.89
C PRO A 545 12.67 -14.36 -22.46
N GLU A 546 13.68 -14.23 -21.60
CA GLU A 546 13.64 -14.62 -20.18
C GLU A 546 14.11 -13.47 -19.28
N LEU A 547 13.35 -13.16 -18.21
CA LEU A 547 13.74 -12.18 -17.19
C LEU A 547 14.58 -12.81 -16.07
N LEU A 548 14.18 -14.00 -15.62
CA LEU A 548 14.82 -14.73 -14.53
C LEU A 548 16.06 -15.47 -15.01
N GLN A 549 17.04 -14.75 -15.56
CA GLN A 549 18.34 -15.38 -15.84
C GLN A 549 18.96 -15.89 -14.52
N PRO A 550 19.61 -17.09 -14.54
CA PRO A 550 20.25 -17.62 -13.37
C PRO A 550 21.45 -16.74 -12.96
N GLY A 551 21.23 -15.94 -11.93
CA GLY A 551 22.26 -15.08 -11.35
C GLY A 551 22.16 -13.62 -11.81
N ILE A 552 22.55 -12.71 -10.91
CA ILE A 552 22.97 -11.37 -11.29
C ILE A 552 24.33 -11.58 -11.96
N PHE A 553 24.43 -11.39 -13.26
CA PHE A 553 25.74 -11.29 -13.91
C PHE A 553 26.34 -9.94 -13.51
N VAL A 554 27.04 -9.93 -12.41
CA VAL A 554 28.04 -8.90 -12.14
C VAL A 554 29.26 -9.32 -12.94
N ALA A 555 29.70 -8.51 -13.89
CA ALA A 555 30.99 -8.74 -14.53
C ALA A 555 32.05 -8.80 -13.43
N PRO A 556 33.05 -9.75 -13.50
CA PRO A 556 34.13 -9.74 -12.55
C PRO A 556 34.76 -8.36 -12.51
N ALA A 557 35.05 -7.85 -11.30
CA ALA A 557 35.85 -6.64 -11.17
C ALA A 557 37.19 -6.89 -11.83
N GLU A 558 37.59 -6.04 -12.80
CA GLU A 558 38.90 -6.08 -13.43
C GLU A 558 40.02 -5.74 -12.44
#